data_60d07f8a33a1c78c90710e8592c72f5f
#
_entry.id   60d07f8a33a1c78c90710e8592c72f5f
#
_cell.length_a   1.000
_cell.length_b   1.000
_cell.length_c   1.000
_cell.angle_alpha   90.00
_cell.angle_beta   90.00
_cell.angle_gamma   90.00
#
_symmetry.space_group_name_H-M   'P 1'
#
loop_
_entity.id
_entity.type
_entity.pdbx_description
1 polymer ?
#
loop_
_entity_poly.entity_id
_entity_poly.type
_entity_poly.pdbx_seq_one_letter_code
_entity_poly.pdbx_strand_id
1 'polypeptide(L)'
;MDIKNQEILDHMGQMQGPIPGQSLTADADNPYPWEKPPKHTTLNSALHSLFDFMTDEETYMDIVTALGDGMPVGNLTETILQDGFQKGAWNPDLMIQLIEPTMYMVMSMAEKA
;
A
#
# COMPACT_ATOMS: atom_id res chain seq x y z
N MET A 1 4.88 18.17 0.16
CA MET A 1 3.99 17.03 -0.10
C MET A 1 3.94 16.81 -1.59
N ASP A 2 4.12 15.59 -2.03
CA ASP A 2 4.11 15.35 -3.47
C ASP A 2 2.68 15.33 -4.01
N ILE A 3 2.57 15.37 -5.33
CA ILE A 3 1.28 15.45 -6.02
C ILE A 3 0.40 14.26 -5.67
N LYS A 4 1.00 13.09 -5.50
CA LYS A 4 0.24 11.88 -5.21
C LYS A 4 -0.43 11.94 -3.84
N ASN A 5 0.26 12.45 -2.83
CA ASN A 5 -0.34 12.62 -1.52
C ASN A 5 -1.47 13.64 -1.56
N GLN A 6 -1.30 14.70 -2.36
CA GLN A 6 -2.33 15.70 -2.54
C GLN A 6 -3.57 15.10 -3.19
N GLU A 7 -3.40 14.27 -4.20
CA GLU A 7 -4.51 13.60 -4.87
C GLU A 7 -5.25 12.67 -3.91
N ILE A 8 -4.52 11.95 -3.07
CA ILE A 8 -5.14 11.07 -2.07
C ILE A 8 -5.98 11.89 -1.10
N LEU A 9 -5.44 13.00 -0.61
CA LEU A 9 -6.17 13.84 0.33
C LEU A 9 -7.40 14.46 -0.31
N ASP A 10 -7.29 14.94 -1.54
CA ASP A 10 -8.43 15.50 -2.26
C ASP A 10 -9.50 14.44 -2.48
N HIS A 11 -9.09 13.24 -2.84
CA HIS A 11 -10.01 12.13 -3.05
C HIS A 11 -10.73 11.76 -1.75
N MET A 12 -10.00 11.70 -0.65
CA MET A 12 -10.59 11.43 0.66
C MET A 12 -11.58 12.52 1.06
N GLY A 13 -11.25 13.78 0.79
CA GLY A 13 -12.14 14.89 1.04
C GLY A 13 -13.43 14.78 0.25
N GLN A 14 -13.34 14.37 -1.00
CA GLN A 14 -14.51 14.16 -1.85
C GLN A 14 -15.36 12.99 -1.36
N MET A 15 -14.71 11.92 -0.94
CA MET A 15 -15.42 10.75 -0.41
C MET A 15 -16.15 11.08 0.88
N GLN A 16 -15.58 11.92 1.71
CA GLN A 16 -16.20 12.35 2.95
C GLN A 16 -17.42 13.24 2.68
N GLY A 17 -17.38 13.96 1.55
CA GLY A 17 -18.52 14.78 1.10
C GLY A 17 -19.06 15.69 2.17
N PRO A 18 -20.37 15.93 2.16
CA PRO A 18 -21.00 16.80 3.13
C PRO A 18 -21.26 16.14 4.48
N ILE A 19 -20.97 14.87 4.64
CA ILE A 19 -21.25 14.14 5.88
C ILE A 19 -19.96 13.57 6.42
N PRO A 20 -19.18 14.38 7.15
CA PRO A 20 -17.92 13.96 7.72
C PRO A 20 -18.14 12.88 8.71
N GLY A 21 -17.83 12.00 9.06
CA GLY A 21 -18.10 10.94 10.01
C GLY A 21 -18.75 9.73 9.39
N GLN A 22 -19.60 9.95 8.44
CA GLN A 22 -20.23 8.82 7.75
C GLN A 22 -19.25 8.10 6.84
N SER A 23 -18.31 8.82 6.25
CA SER A 23 -17.33 8.22 5.35
C SER A 23 -16.15 7.63 6.08
N LEU A 24 -15.97 7.93 7.37
CA LEU A 24 -14.90 7.33 8.16
C LEU A 24 -15.23 5.93 8.63
N THR A 25 -16.52 5.64 8.78
CA THR A 25 -16.99 4.32 9.18
C THR A 25 -17.95 3.83 8.12
N ALA A 26 -17.70 2.67 7.57
CA ALA A 26 -18.60 2.06 6.63
C ALA A 26 -19.84 1.52 7.35
N ASP A 27 -20.86 1.24 6.59
CA ASP A 27 -22.03 0.54 7.07
C ASP A 27 -21.61 -0.77 7.73
N ALA A 28 -22.27 -1.15 8.82
CA ALA A 28 -21.98 -2.38 9.53
C ALA A 28 -22.08 -3.61 8.62
N ASP A 29 -22.99 -3.57 7.65
CA ASP A 29 -23.19 -4.69 6.73
C ASP A 29 -22.20 -4.66 5.56
N ASN A 30 -21.48 -3.57 5.37
CA ASN A 30 -20.56 -3.42 4.24
C ASN A 30 -19.35 -2.58 4.65
N PRO A 31 -18.51 -3.07 5.56
CA PRO A 31 -17.36 -2.32 6.05
C PRO A 31 -16.30 -2.15 4.97
N TYR A 32 -15.51 -1.08 5.09
CA TYR A 32 -14.34 -0.91 4.25
C TYR A 32 -13.33 -2.03 4.53
N PRO A 33 -12.48 -2.36 3.55
CA PRO A 33 -11.49 -3.44 3.75
C PRO A 33 -10.61 -3.25 4.98
N TRP A 34 -10.21 -2.01 5.28
CA TRP A 34 -9.36 -1.75 6.45
C TRP A 34 -10.12 -1.80 7.78
N GLU A 35 -11.44 -1.85 7.76
CA GLU A 35 -12.26 -2.01 8.96
C GLU A 35 -12.46 -3.47 9.34
N LYS A 36 -12.19 -4.38 8.42
CA LYS A 36 -12.26 -5.81 8.66
C LYS A 36 -10.98 -6.28 9.33
N PRO A 37 -11.00 -7.43 10.01
CA PRO A 37 -9.75 -8.01 10.49
C PRO A 37 -8.75 -8.14 9.36
N PRO A 38 -7.48 -7.78 9.58
CA PRO A 38 -6.49 -7.83 8.50
C PRO A 38 -6.27 -9.26 8.03
N LYS A 39 -6.00 -9.40 6.75
CA LYS A 39 -5.75 -10.69 6.12
C LYS A 39 -4.49 -11.35 6.66
N HIS A 40 -3.47 -10.53 6.93
CA HIS A 40 -2.19 -11.00 7.45
C HIS A 40 -1.94 -10.36 8.80
N THR A 41 -1.70 -11.19 9.81
CA THR A 41 -1.45 -10.72 11.18
C THR A 41 -0.03 -10.97 11.63
N THR A 42 0.75 -11.72 10.87
CA THR A 42 2.15 -11.99 11.16
C THR A 42 3.05 -11.41 10.09
N LEU A 43 4.26 -11.06 10.51
CA LEU A 43 5.25 -10.51 9.58
C LEU A 43 5.57 -11.51 8.46
N ASN A 44 5.74 -12.77 8.79
CA ASN A 44 6.04 -13.81 7.80
C ASN A 44 4.94 -13.92 6.75
N SER A 45 3.70 -13.98 7.17
CA SER A 45 2.56 -14.08 6.26
C SER A 45 2.51 -12.89 5.31
N ALA A 46 2.69 -11.69 5.87
CA ALA A 46 2.69 -10.47 5.08
C ALA A 46 3.86 -10.41 4.10
N LEU A 47 5.05 -10.85 4.52
CA LEU A 47 6.22 -10.86 3.64
C LEU A 47 6.05 -11.84 2.48
N HIS A 48 5.48 -13.00 2.73
CA HIS A 48 5.17 -13.95 1.66
C HIS A 48 4.20 -13.36 0.66
N SER A 49 3.16 -12.70 1.14
CA SER A 49 2.18 -12.05 0.28
C SER A 49 2.82 -10.94 -0.55
N LEU A 50 3.67 -10.13 0.06
CA LEU A 50 4.40 -9.08 -0.64
C LEU A 50 5.32 -9.65 -1.71
N PHE A 51 6.06 -10.70 -1.37
CA PHE A 51 6.95 -11.34 -2.32
C PHE A 51 6.18 -11.86 -3.53
N ASP A 52 5.09 -12.56 -3.29
CA ASP A 52 4.25 -13.07 -4.37
C ASP A 52 3.70 -11.93 -5.24
N PHE A 53 3.26 -10.86 -4.61
CA PHE A 53 2.74 -9.69 -5.31
C PHE A 53 3.83 -9.04 -6.17
N MET A 54 5.02 -8.84 -5.60
CA MET A 54 6.11 -8.13 -6.30
C MET A 54 6.77 -8.98 -7.37
N THR A 55 6.68 -10.30 -7.28
CA THR A 55 7.24 -11.20 -8.28
C THR A 55 6.25 -11.61 -9.35
N ASP A 56 4.98 -11.22 -9.21
CA ASP A 56 4.02 -11.36 -10.29
C ASP A 56 4.54 -10.59 -11.52
N GLU A 57 4.49 -11.22 -12.70
CA GLU A 57 5.14 -10.69 -13.89
C GLU A 57 4.70 -9.25 -14.20
N GLU A 58 3.41 -9.00 -14.17
CA GLU A 58 2.88 -7.68 -14.47
C GLU A 58 3.31 -6.64 -13.43
N THR A 59 3.18 -7.00 -12.16
CA THR A 59 3.58 -6.12 -11.06
C THR A 59 5.08 -5.85 -11.10
N TYR A 60 5.87 -6.87 -11.33
CA TYR A 60 7.33 -6.73 -11.43
C TYR A 60 7.72 -5.74 -12.52
N MET A 61 7.11 -5.87 -13.69
CA MET A 61 7.38 -4.96 -14.80
C MET A 61 6.98 -3.53 -14.48
N ASP A 62 5.83 -3.35 -13.80
CA ASP A 62 5.38 -2.03 -13.39
C ASP A 62 6.36 -1.39 -12.40
N ILE A 63 6.84 -2.15 -11.45
CA ILE A 63 7.80 -1.65 -10.46
C ILE A 63 9.12 -1.27 -11.12
N VAL A 64 9.64 -2.15 -11.98
CA VAL A 64 10.90 -1.90 -12.69
C VAL A 64 10.78 -0.65 -13.58
N THR A 65 9.65 -0.50 -14.26
CA THR A 65 9.39 0.68 -15.09
C THR A 65 9.36 1.95 -14.25
N ALA A 66 8.68 1.92 -13.10
CA ALA A 66 8.62 3.08 -12.20
C ALA A 66 10.01 3.46 -11.70
N LEU A 67 10.81 2.49 -11.32
CA LEU A 67 12.18 2.73 -10.87
C LEU A 67 13.05 3.29 -12.00
N GLY A 68 12.89 2.77 -13.21
CA GLY A 68 13.60 3.28 -14.39
C GLY A 68 13.23 4.71 -14.74
N ASP A 69 11.99 5.09 -14.43
CA ASP A 69 11.52 6.45 -14.64
C ASP A 69 11.94 7.42 -13.53
N GLY A 70 12.66 6.93 -12.53
CA GLY A 70 13.21 7.78 -11.48
C GLY A 70 12.39 7.87 -10.22
N MET A 71 11.40 7.01 -10.04
CA MET A 71 10.62 7.02 -8.80
C MET A 71 11.50 6.60 -7.62
N PRO A 72 11.56 7.39 -6.54
CA PRO A 72 12.36 7.01 -5.37
C PRO A 72 11.89 5.71 -4.74
N VAL A 73 12.83 4.92 -4.27
CA VAL A 73 12.55 3.63 -3.63
C VAL A 73 11.58 3.80 -2.46
N GLY A 74 11.80 4.82 -1.63
CA GLY A 74 10.93 5.07 -0.48
C GLY A 74 9.50 5.36 -0.86
N ASN A 75 9.30 6.15 -1.91
CA ASN A 75 7.95 6.47 -2.38
C ASN A 75 7.23 5.24 -2.91
N LEU A 76 7.94 4.40 -3.64
CA LEU A 76 7.36 3.19 -4.18
C LEU A 76 7.01 2.21 -3.06
N THR A 77 7.89 2.07 -2.08
CA THR A 77 7.65 1.24 -0.90
C THR A 77 6.39 1.68 -0.17
N GLU A 78 6.28 2.98 0.08
CA GLU A 78 5.11 3.55 0.76
C GLU A 78 3.83 3.28 -0.04
N THR A 79 3.88 3.45 -1.34
CA THR A 79 2.74 3.20 -2.21
C THR A 79 2.28 1.75 -2.14
N ILE A 80 3.21 0.81 -2.20
CA ILE A 80 2.89 -0.62 -2.14
C ILE A 80 2.24 -0.97 -0.81
N LEU A 81 2.81 -0.48 0.29
CA LEU A 81 2.31 -0.79 1.62
C LEU A 81 0.97 -0.13 1.89
N GLN A 82 0.78 1.10 1.43
CA GLN A 82 -0.48 1.81 1.58
C GLN A 82 -1.59 1.10 0.79
N ASP A 83 -1.29 0.64 -0.40
CA ASP A 83 -2.24 -0.12 -1.21
C ASP A 83 -2.69 -1.37 -0.48
N GLY A 84 -1.75 -2.11 0.13
CA GLY A 84 -2.08 -3.30 0.90
C GLY A 84 -2.95 -2.98 2.10
N PHE A 85 -2.66 -1.87 2.80
CA PHE A 85 -3.50 -1.43 3.92
C PHE A 85 -4.92 -1.14 3.47
N GLN A 86 -5.07 -0.40 2.39
CA GLN A 86 -6.40 -0.04 1.87
C GLN A 86 -7.20 -1.27 1.43
N LYS A 87 -6.52 -2.32 1.01
CA LYS A 87 -7.17 -3.57 0.62
C LYS A 87 -7.40 -4.52 1.80
N GLY A 88 -7.03 -4.11 3.00
CA GLY A 88 -7.23 -4.91 4.19
C GLY A 88 -6.21 -6.01 4.40
N ALA A 89 -5.04 -5.91 3.77
CA ALA A 89 -4.02 -6.94 3.89
C ALA A 89 -3.35 -6.96 5.25
N TRP A 90 -3.09 -5.80 5.84
CA TRP A 90 -2.44 -5.67 7.14
C TRP A 90 -2.91 -4.42 7.87
N ASN A 91 -2.66 -4.39 9.18
CA ASN A 91 -2.98 -3.24 10.01
C ASN A 91 -1.81 -2.23 9.98
N PRO A 92 -2.00 -1.01 10.52
CA PRO A 92 -0.93 0.00 10.51
C PRO A 92 0.34 -0.42 11.23
N ASP A 93 0.22 -1.18 12.32
CA ASP A 93 1.39 -1.63 13.07
C ASP A 93 2.25 -2.56 12.23
N LEU A 94 1.63 -3.51 11.56
CA LEU A 94 2.34 -4.44 10.69
C LEU A 94 2.90 -3.71 9.47
N MET A 95 2.17 -2.72 8.94
CA MET A 95 2.65 -1.91 7.83
C MET A 95 3.98 -1.24 8.17
N ILE A 96 4.11 -0.70 9.39
CA ILE A 96 5.36 -0.08 9.83
C ILE A 96 6.50 -1.11 9.85
N GLN A 97 6.23 -2.31 10.33
CA GLN A 97 7.23 -3.38 10.36
C GLN A 97 7.64 -3.84 8.97
N LEU A 98 6.77 -3.66 7.99
CA LEU A 98 7.04 -4.07 6.61
C LEU A 98 7.88 -3.06 5.82
N ILE A 99 8.05 -1.84 6.32
CA ILE A 99 8.75 -0.79 5.58
C ILE A 99 10.16 -1.23 5.20
N GLU A 100 10.94 -1.63 6.18
CA GLU A 100 12.35 -1.98 5.94
C GLU A 100 12.52 -3.17 5.01
N PRO A 101 11.91 -4.33 5.26
CA PRO A 101 12.08 -5.45 4.34
C PRO A 101 11.54 -5.17 2.95
N THR A 102 10.45 -4.41 2.84
CA THR A 102 9.91 -4.04 1.52
C THR A 102 10.89 -3.14 0.77
N MET A 103 11.51 -2.19 1.47
CA MET A 103 12.54 -1.34 0.85
C MET A 103 13.70 -2.17 0.30
N TYR A 104 14.15 -3.16 1.05
CA TYR A 104 15.23 -4.04 0.57
C TYR A 104 14.82 -4.80 -0.69
N MET A 105 13.58 -5.28 -0.74
CA MET A 105 13.08 -5.98 -1.92
C MET A 105 13.04 -5.04 -3.14
N VAL A 106 12.53 -3.82 -2.94
CA VAL A 106 12.46 -2.83 -4.02
C VAL A 106 13.87 -2.43 -4.47
N MET A 107 14.79 -2.25 -3.54
CA MET A 107 16.18 -1.93 -3.87
C MET A 107 16.84 -3.04 -4.69
N SER A 108 16.58 -4.29 -4.33
CA SER A 108 17.08 -5.43 -5.11
C SER A 108 16.57 -5.41 -6.54
N MET A 109 15.32 -5.03 -6.72
CA MET A 109 14.74 -4.90 -8.06
C MET A 109 15.38 -3.74 -8.82
N ALA A 110 15.65 -2.64 -8.13
CA ALA A 110 16.29 -1.48 -8.74
C ALA A 110 17.69 -1.81 -9.26
N GLU A 111 18.43 -2.65 -8.55
CA GLU A 111 19.77 -3.07 -8.96
C GLU A 111 19.74 -3.90 -10.25
N LYS A 112 18.65 -4.60 -10.50
CA LYS A 112 18.48 -5.44 -11.68
C LYS A 112 17.83 -4.71 -12.85
N ALA A 113 17.28 -3.55 -12.57
CA ALA A 113 16.63 -2.73 -13.61
C ALA A 113 17.65 -1.92 -14.47
#